data_d8a6a09568c750a9bf037c3ecf85e8e9
#
_entry.id   d8a6a09568c750a9bf037c3ecf85e8e9
#
_cell.length_a   1.000
_cell.length_b   1.000
_cell.length_c   1.000
_cell.angle_alpha   90.00
_cell.angle_beta   90.00
_cell.angle_gamma   90.00
#
_symmetry.space_group_name_H-M   'P 1'
#
loop_
_entity.id
_entity.type
_entity.pdbx_description
1 polymer ?
#
loop_
_entity_poly.entity_id
_entity_poly.type
_entity_poly.pdbx_seq_one_letter_code
_entity_poly.pdbx_strand_id
1 'polypeptide(L)'
;MLVRRLTLLLLCLAFLAGPAWSASKDVIYASESTAKSLDPHDTTDTYSGAIEKAICQGLMGFDKDLKVIPLLAESYTFNPNATEFTFKLRKGIKFHDGTPFNAEAVRVNIARLMSGKLKRSSLMKPVKELVVVDEHTVKFVLNEPFGAFINAVAHPGALMLSPAALAKFGDAISKSPVGTGPFIFAEWASDTVKIKKNPDYWRGPVKVDTITFRPVPENGSRLAMLRAGQAQYIFPMPAELLKLAQADPKVEIIERPSIVERYLVFNTRYAPLADVRVRQAINYAIDKQAIIRIAWGGAASEADSIIPSNLQFYKKQGAWPYDVAKAKALMKEAGYENGFKVLFLTPNPSNRLRATEMVQQQLKEIGITGEIQSMDVASFYNKLEGHRADDPTPVPFIGFGGWSSSTGDADWGIRPLLATASFPPASSNFGFFSDKKVDELIQAGLATADPAVRREAYARCQETLWPLAPWGYLFVDNLLAAKSKNLKGIYPLPDGGFSVEEAELSE
;
A
#
# COMPACT_ATOMS: atom_id res chain seq x y z
N MET A 1 -75.13 22.49 -4.56
CA MET A 1 -74.46 21.41 -3.78
C MET A 1 -73.33 20.67 -4.53
N LEU A 2 -73.33 20.57 -5.85
CA LEU A 2 -72.31 19.85 -6.63
C LEU A 2 -70.97 20.59 -6.68
N VAL A 3 -70.89 21.90 -6.74
CA VAL A 3 -69.66 22.70 -6.84
C VAL A 3 -68.84 22.67 -5.53
N ARG A 4 -69.52 22.58 -4.36
CA ARG A 4 -68.79 22.48 -3.06
C ARG A 4 -68.16 21.11 -2.80
N ARG A 5 -68.60 20.03 -3.47
CA ARG A 5 -68.02 18.70 -3.35
C ARG A 5 -66.79 18.51 -4.25
N LEU A 6 -66.71 19.22 -5.41
CA LEU A 6 -65.54 19.18 -6.28
C LEU A 6 -64.34 19.96 -5.72
N THR A 7 -64.58 21.06 -4.99
CA THR A 7 -63.51 21.85 -4.37
C THR A 7 -62.89 21.16 -3.19
N LEU A 8 -63.61 20.33 -2.42
CA LEU A 8 -63.04 19.53 -1.35
C LEU A 8 -62.24 18.32 -1.87
N LEU A 9 -62.60 17.74 -3.02
CA LEU A 9 -61.81 16.65 -3.62
C LEU A 9 -60.50 17.14 -4.21
N LEU A 10 -60.43 18.37 -4.75
CA LEU A 10 -59.14 18.94 -5.26
C LEU A 10 -58.20 19.40 -4.13
N LEU A 11 -58.72 19.80 -2.94
CA LEU A 11 -57.88 20.10 -1.79
C LEU A 11 -57.29 18.85 -1.11
N CYS A 12 -57.94 17.70 -1.17
CA CYS A 12 -57.41 16.43 -0.63
C CYS A 12 -56.32 15.81 -1.52
N LEU A 13 -56.29 16.11 -2.82
CA LEU A 13 -55.24 15.63 -3.74
C LEU A 13 -53.93 16.47 -3.67
N ALA A 14 -53.99 17.71 -3.18
CA ALA A 14 -52.84 18.58 -3.04
C ALA A 14 -51.96 18.27 -1.79
N PHE A 15 -52.47 17.48 -0.83
CA PHE A 15 -51.76 17.11 0.39
C PHE A 15 -51.04 15.75 0.33
N LEU A 16 -51.07 15.03 -0.80
CA LEU A 16 -50.39 13.74 -0.99
C LEU A 16 -49.04 13.85 -1.70
N ALA A 17 -48.61 15.04 -2.09
CA ALA A 17 -47.23 15.29 -2.49
C ALA A 17 -46.41 15.65 -1.24
N GLY A 18 -46.27 14.70 -0.33
CA GLY A 18 -45.19 14.76 0.66
C GLY A 18 -43.85 14.86 -0.07
N PRO A 19 -42.86 15.56 0.49
CA PRO A 19 -41.52 15.55 -0.11
C PRO A 19 -41.12 14.10 -0.31
N ALA A 20 -40.83 13.71 -1.55
CA ALA A 20 -40.25 12.43 -1.84
C ALA A 20 -38.93 12.39 -1.02
N TRP A 21 -38.95 11.72 0.12
CA TRP A 21 -37.71 11.41 0.83
C TRP A 21 -36.90 10.54 -0.10
N SER A 22 -35.90 11.15 -0.75
CA SER A 22 -34.88 10.39 -1.43
C SER A 22 -34.31 9.40 -0.41
N ALA A 23 -34.38 8.12 -0.71
CA ALA A 23 -33.79 7.11 0.13
C ALA A 23 -32.30 7.49 0.39
N SER A 24 -31.89 7.43 1.65
CA SER A 24 -30.51 7.73 2.02
C SER A 24 -29.56 6.79 1.29
N LYS A 25 -28.54 7.35 0.64
CA LYS A 25 -27.54 6.59 -0.11
C LYS A 25 -26.40 6.19 0.83
N ASP A 26 -26.70 5.29 1.75
CA ASP A 26 -25.74 4.79 2.75
C ASP A 26 -25.02 3.54 2.25
N VAL A 27 -23.69 3.53 2.34
CA VAL A 27 -22.84 2.40 1.99
C VAL A 27 -22.28 1.77 3.26
N ILE A 28 -22.45 0.46 3.41
CA ILE A 28 -21.79 -0.33 4.45
C ILE A 28 -20.64 -1.07 3.80
N TYR A 29 -19.45 -0.74 4.26
CA TYR A 29 -18.20 -1.44 3.93
C TYR A 29 -17.87 -2.42 5.05
N ALA A 30 -18.00 -3.73 4.80
CA ALA A 30 -17.61 -4.76 5.74
C ALA A 30 -16.15 -5.19 5.48
N SER A 31 -15.31 -5.09 6.51
CA SER A 31 -13.87 -5.41 6.46
C SER A 31 -13.50 -6.50 7.47
N GLU A 32 -12.34 -7.12 7.28
CA GLU A 32 -11.80 -8.05 8.27
C GLU A 32 -11.14 -7.33 9.47
N SER A 33 -10.75 -6.07 9.27
CA SER A 33 -9.95 -5.30 10.21
C SER A 33 -10.74 -4.14 10.81
N THR A 34 -10.32 -3.68 12.00
CA THR A 34 -10.77 -2.45 12.64
C THR A 34 -9.79 -1.33 12.36
N ALA A 35 -10.27 -0.08 12.30
CA ALA A 35 -9.40 1.09 12.33
C ALA A 35 -8.68 1.19 13.68
N LYS A 36 -7.39 1.54 13.66
CA LYS A 36 -6.56 1.68 14.86
C LYS A 36 -6.37 3.14 15.27
N SER A 37 -6.28 4.02 14.28
CA SER A 37 -6.07 5.45 14.40
C SER A 37 -6.63 6.11 13.15
N LEU A 38 -7.01 7.38 13.23
CA LEU A 38 -7.32 8.23 12.08
C LEU A 38 -6.41 9.48 12.08
N ASP A 39 -5.23 9.36 12.70
CA ASP A 39 -4.15 10.33 12.59
C ASP A 39 -3.16 9.85 11.51
N PRO A 40 -3.15 10.47 10.31
CA PRO A 40 -2.30 10.02 9.21
C PRO A 40 -0.82 10.09 9.52
N HIS A 41 -0.41 10.96 10.44
CA HIS A 41 0.99 11.11 10.83
C HIS A 41 1.47 10.02 11.80
N ASP A 42 0.54 9.35 12.51
CA ASP A 42 0.87 8.36 13.55
C ASP A 42 0.26 6.98 13.32
N THR A 43 -0.16 6.67 12.09
CA THR A 43 -0.62 5.33 11.72
C THR A 43 0.25 4.69 10.64
N THR A 44 0.42 3.35 10.73
CA THR A 44 1.07 2.54 9.67
C THR A 44 0.12 1.48 9.12
N ASP A 45 -1.08 1.42 9.66
CA ASP A 45 -2.12 0.48 9.30
C ASP A 45 -2.80 0.89 7.98
N THR A 46 -2.80 0.01 7.00
CA THR A 46 -3.34 0.28 5.66
C THR A 46 -4.83 0.58 5.67
N TYR A 47 -5.60 -0.14 6.50
CA TYR A 47 -7.05 0.04 6.58
C TYR A 47 -7.42 1.40 7.17
N SER A 48 -6.76 1.80 8.26
CA SER A 48 -6.91 3.14 8.84
C SER A 48 -6.52 4.23 7.84
N GLY A 49 -5.35 4.08 7.17
CA GLY A 49 -4.88 5.02 6.15
C GLY A 49 -5.83 5.16 4.96
N ALA A 50 -6.58 4.11 4.62
CA ALA A 50 -7.59 4.19 3.57
C ALA A 50 -8.81 5.03 3.98
N ILE A 51 -9.23 4.96 5.25
CA ILE A 51 -10.28 5.84 5.81
C ILE A 51 -9.78 7.28 5.91
N GLU A 52 -8.53 7.47 6.34
CA GLU A 52 -7.88 8.79 6.40
C GLU A 52 -7.88 9.50 5.05
N LYS A 53 -7.61 8.78 3.95
CA LYS A 53 -7.67 9.32 2.57
C LYS A 53 -9.06 9.81 2.15
N ALA A 54 -10.13 9.30 2.74
CA ALA A 54 -11.49 9.79 2.49
C ALA A 54 -11.77 11.11 3.24
N ILE A 55 -11.06 11.38 4.35
CA ILE A 55 -11.27 12.52 5.24
C ILE A 55 -10.24 13.62 4.97
N CYS A 56 -8.98 13.24 4.73
CA CYS A 56 -7.84 14.14 4.62
C CYS A 56 -7.21 14.05 3.23
N GLN A 57 -6.55 15.12 2.79
CA GLN A 57 -5.82 15.17 1.53
C GLN A 57 -4.39 15.70 1.76
N GLY A 58 -3.43 15.24 0.93
CA GLY A 58 -2.06 15.74 0.90
C GLY A 58 -1.87 16.86 -0.10
N LEU A 59 -0.66 17.44 -0.15
CA LEU A 59 -0.27 18.36 -1.24
C LEU A 59 -0.37 17.65 -2.59
N MET A 60 0.16 16.45 -2.64
CA MET A 60 0.06 15.49 -3.74
C MET A 60 -0.68 14.26 -3.24
N GLY A 61 -1.10 13.39 -4.14
CA GLY A 61 -1.70 12.09 -3.83
C GLY A 61 -1.48 11.11 -4.96
N PHE A 62 -2.14 9.96 -4.90
CA PHE A 62 -2.07 8.94 -5.93
C PHE A 62 -3.42 8.76 -6.61
N ASP A 63 -3.38 8.53 -7.92
CA ASP A 63 -4.55 8.05 -8.67
C ASP A 63 -4.76 6.53 -8.44
N LYS A 64 -5.76 5.98 -9.14
CA LYS A 64 -6.09 4.54 -9.06
C LYS A 64 -4.96 3.59 -9.50
N ASP A 65 -3.97 4.10 -10.22
CA ASP A 65 -2.83 3.34 -10.76
C ASP A 65 -1.50 3.74 -10.09
N LEU A 66 -1.58 4.38 -8.90
CA LEU A 66 -0.45 4.90 -8.09
C LEU A 66 0.42 5.94 -8.80
N LYS A 67 -0.09 6.62 -9.80
CA LYS A 67 0.59 7.79 -10.35
C LYS A 67 0.37 8.98 -9.44
N VAL A 68 1.44 9.72 -9.17
CA VAL A 68 1.36 10.94 -8.37
C VAL A 68 0.54 12.00 -9.09
N ILE A 69 -0.46 12.54 -8.41
CA ILE A 69 -1.36 13.60 -8.89
C ILE A 69 -1.37 14.80 -7.96
N PRO A 70 -1.56 16.01 -8.47
CA PRO A 70 -1.80 17.20 -7.66
C PRO A 70 -3.14 17.12 -6.91
N LEU A 71 -3.11 17.42 -5.60
CA LEU A 71 -4.31 17.56 -4.77
C LEU A 71 -4.41 18.98 -4.20
N LEU A 72 -3.97 19.21 -2.96
CA LEU A 72 -3.99 20.55 -2.33
C LEU A 72 -2.94 21.50 -2.92
N ALA A 73 -1.87 20.99 -3.52
CA ALA A 73 -1.04 21.76 -4.45
C ALA A 73 -1.61 21.65 -5.87
N GLU A 74 -1.58 22.73 -6.63
CA GLU A 74 -1.95 22.76 -8.06
C GLU A 74 -0.77 22.38 -8.96
N SER A 75 0.45 22.66 -8.51
CA SER A 75 1.69 22.37 -9.23
C SER A 75 2.88 22.35 -8.29
N TYR A 76 4.00 21.82 -8.79
CA TYR A 76 5.29 21.91 -8.14
C TYR A 76 6.41 22.07 -9.14
N THR A 77 7.55 22.59 -8.66
CA THR A 77 8.82 22.67 -9.40
C THR A 77 9.94 22.15 -8.50
N PHE A 78 11.06 21.75 -9.10
CA PHE A 78 12.24 21.30 -8.39
C PHE A 78 13.51 21.83 -9.06
N ASN A 79 14.60 21.92 -8.29
CA ASN A 79 15.90 22.24 -8.83
C ASN A 79 16.59 21.01 -9.46
N PRO A 80 17.58 21.16 -10.36
CA PRO A 80 18.17 20.06 -11.12
C PRO A 80 18.73 18.91 -10.27
N ASN A 81 19.25 19.21 -9.08
CA ASN A 81 19.84 18.22 -8.16
C ASN A 81 18.86 17.72 -7.09
N ALA A 82 17.55 17.93 -7.25
CA ALA A 82 16.50 17.40 -6.37
C ALA A 82 16.70 17.70 -4.87
N THR A 83 17.25 18.88 -4.53
CA THR A 83 17.41 19.35 -3.15
C THR A 83 16.41 20.42 -2.75
N GLU A 84 15.67 21.00 -3.71
CA GLU A 84 14.61 21.98 -3.45
C GLU A 84 13.36 21.65 -4.25
N PHE A 85 12.21 21.70 -3.58
CA PHE A 85 10.88 21.48 -4.18
C PHE A 85 9.94 22.60 -3.76
N THR A 86 9.39 23.32 -4.73
CA THR A 86 8.47 24.44 -4.49
C THR A 86 7.07 24.06 -4.94
N PHE A 87 6.09 24.17 -4.04
CA PHE A 87 4.70 23.86 -4.29
C PHE A 87 3.84 25.10 -4.33
N LYS A 88 3.00 25.22 -5.36
CA LYS A 88 1.92 26.21 -5.46
C LYS A 88 0.64 25.60 -4.88
N LEU A 89 0.08 26.23 -3.85
CA LEU A 89 -1.10 25.74 -3.16
C LEU A 89 -2.38 26.27 -3.83
N ARG A 90 -3.42 25.42 -3.86
CA ARG A 90 -4.75 25.88 -4.31
C ARG A 90 -5.33 26.89 -3.35
N LYS A 91 -6.03 27.88 -3.91
CA LYS A 91 -6.71 28.93 -3.16
C LYS A 91 -8.14 28.55 -2.82
N GLY A 92 -8.71 29.09 -1.74
CA GLY A 92 -10.12 28.98 -1.37
C GLY A 92 -10.53 27.64 -0.76
N ILE A 93 -9.59 26.70 -0.56
CA ILE A 93 -9.88 25.43 0.11
C ILE A 93 -10.03 25.66 1.61
N LYS A 94 -11.01 24.99 2.23
CA LYS A 94 -11.25 24.98 3.68
C LYS A 94 -11.18 23.57 4.23
N PHE A 95 -10.71 23.46 5.46
CA PHE A 95 -10.89 22.26 6.26
C PHE A 95 -12.36 22.07 6.66
N HIS A 96 -12.73 20.88 7.10
CA HIS A 96 -14.11 20.57 7.52
C HIS A 96 -14.61 21.42 8.70
N ASP A 97 -13.73 22.04 9.45
CA ASP A 97 -14.03 22.99 10.54
C ASP A 97 -14.18 24.44 10.06
N GLY A 98 -14.11 24.68 8.74
CA GLY A 98 -14.22 25.99 8.11
C GLY A 98 -12.92 26.80 8.11
N THR A 99 -11.83 26.35 8.75
CA THR A 99 -10.54 27.04 8.72
C THR A 99 -9.89 26.95 7.34
N PRO A 100 -9.12 27.98 6.90
CA PRO A 100 -8.53 27.99 5.58
C PRO A 100 -7.34 27.05 5.46
N PHE A 101 -7.19 26.40 4.31
CA PHE A 101 -5.96 25.72 3.92
C PHE A 101 -5.03 26.73 3.21
N ASN A 102 -3.81 26.87 3.74
CA ASN A 102 -2.78 27.78 3.23
C ASN A 102 -1.37 27.29 3.62
N ALA A 103 -0.34 28.08 3.32
CA ALA A 103 1.05 27.76 3.63
C ALA A 103 1.32 27.55 5.13
N GLU A 104 0.62 28.26 6.02
CA GLU A 104 0.73 28.08 7.46
C GLU A 104 0.18 26.71 7.89
N ALA A 105 -0.94 26.26 7.30
CA ALA A 105 -1.44 24.93 7.56
C ALA A 105 -0.45 23.83 7.14
N VAL A 106 0.23 24.00 6.00
CA VAL A 106 1.30 23.10 5.56
C VAL A 106 2.45 23.11 6.58
N ARG A 107 2.90 24.32 6.99
CA ARG A 107 3.99 24.48 7.95
C ARG A 107 3.72 23.73 9.27
N VAL A 108 2.52 23.87 9.82
CA VAL A 108 2.13 23.18 11.07
C VAL A 108 2.20 21.66 10.92
N ASN A 109 1.64 21.11 9.83
CA ASN A 109 1.62 19.66 9.57
C ASN A 109 3.03 19.10 9.35
N ILE A 110 3.84 19.78 8.53
CA ILE A 110 5.20 19.32 8.24
C ILE A 110 6.11 19.45 9.48
N ALA A 111 6.00 20.53 10.25
CA ALA A 111 6.74 20.67 11.51
C ALA A 111 6.39 19.53 12.50
N ARG A 112 5.10 19.12 12.54
CA ARG A 112 4.65 17.98 13.34
C ARG A 112 5.32 16.67 12.89
N LEU A 113 5.39 16.40 11.60
CA LEU A 113 6.09 15.23 11.05
C LEU A 113 7.61 15.30 11.29
N MET A 114 8.23 16.47 11.14
CA MET A 114 9.67 16.68 11.37
C MET A 114 10.06 16.55 12.86
N SER A 115 9.11 16.54 13.78
CA SER A 115 9.39 16.33 15.23
C SER A 115 10.09 15.01 15.54
N GLY A 116 10.04 14.03 14.65
CA GLY A 116 10.64 12.71 14.82
C GLY A 116 9.89 11.78 15.78
N LYS A 117 8.75 12.22 16.35
CA LYS A 117 8.02 11.51 17.41
C LYS A 117 6.90 10.61 16.91
N LEU A 118 6.53 10.74 15.64
CA LEU A 118 5.39 10.04 15.03
C LEU A 118 5.85 8.92 14.12
N LYS A 119 5.03 7.91 13.93
CA LYS A 119 5.38 6.71 13.12
C LYS A 119 5.74 7.06 11.66
N ARG A 120 5.16 8.14 11.10
CA ARG A 120 5.43 8.60 9.72
C ARG A 120 6.48 9.70 9.62
N SER A 121 7.12 10.08 10.70
CA SER A 121 8.19 11.08 10.72
C SER A 121 9.33 10.77 9.73
N SER A 122 9.58 9.50 9.44
CA SER A 122 10.59 9.07 8.46
C SER A 122 10.37 9.62 7.05
N LEU A 123 9.11 9.94 6.68
CA LEU A 123 8.79 10.54 5.38
C LEU A 123 9.43 11.93 5.20
N MET A 124 9.55 12.69 6.30
CA MET A 124 10.13 14.04 6.29
C MET A 124 11.58 14.06 6.80
N LYS A 125 12.20 12.92 7.08
CA LYS A 125 13.62 12.85 7.48
C LYS A 125 14.57 13.50 6.45
N PRO A 126 14.34 13.43 5.13
CA PRO A 126 15.16 14.13 4.15
C PRO A 126 15.03 15.66 4.22
N VAL A 127 13.97 16.21 4.84
CA VAL A 127 13.69 17.65 4.86
C VAL A 127 14.59 18.33 5.90
N LYS A 128 15.38 19.29 5.44
CA LYS A 128 16.17 20.19 6.29
C LYS A 128 15.28 21.30 6.86
N GLU A 129 14.48 21.92 6.00
CA GLU A 129 13.55 22.98 6.40
C GLU A 129 12.39 23.12 5.41
N LEU A 130 11.27 23.67 5.89
CA LEU A 130 10.15 24.16 5.07
C LEU A 130 10.09 25.67 5.15
N VAL A 131 10.23 26.33 4.01
CA VAL A 131 10.15 27.79 3.86
C VAL A 131 8.76 28.18 3.38
N VAL A 132 8.07 29.04 4.12
CA VAL A 132 6.85 29.71 3.69
C VAL A 132 7.28 30.91 2.82
N VAL A 133 7.07 30.82 1.51
CA VAL A 133 7.45 31.87 0.55
C VAL A 133 6.40 32.99 0.53
N ASP A 134 5.11 32.57 0.44
CA ASP A 134 3.93 33.43 0.55
C ASP A 134 2.74 32.61 1.07
N GLU A 135 1.55 33.21 1.16
CA GLU A 135 0.34 32.54 1.68
C GLU A 135 -0.03 31.23 0.95
N HIS A 136 0.35 31.11 -0.33
CA HIS A 136 0.01 29.98 -1.19
C HIS A 136 1.23 29.33 -1.87
N THR A 137 2.44 29.55 -1.32
CA THR A 137 3.67 28.96 -1.84
C THR A 137 4.55 28.48 -0.69
N VAL A 138 4.93 27.20 -0.74
CA VAL A 138 5.88 26.60 0.20
C VAL A 138 7.05 25.99 -0.55
N LYS A 139 8.24 26.04 0.05
CA LYS A 139 9.44 25.41 -0.48
C LYS A 139 10.06 24.47 0.55
N PHE A 140 10.24 23.22 0.17
CA PHE A 140 11.01 22.22 0.92
C PHE A 140 12.48 22.31 0.48
N VAL A 141 13.37 22.39 1.45
CA VAL A 141 14.82 22.28 1.27
C VAL A 141 15.25 20.95 1.90
N LEU A 142 15.95 20.11 1.14
CA LEU A 142 16.39 18.80 1.58
C LEU A 142 17.85 18.80 2.02
N ASN A 143 18.22 17.84 2.89
CA ASN A 143 19.60 17.65 3.36
C ASN A 143 20.53 17.17 2.24
N GLU A 144 20.00 16.38 1.29
CA GLU A 144 20.73 15.76 0.19
C GLU A 144 19.78 15.54 -1.01
N PRO A 145 20.29 15.26 -2.21
CA PRO A 145 19.44 14.93 -3.36
C PRO A 145 18.51 13.77 -3.08
N PHE A 146 17.21 13.98 -3.33
CA PHE A 146 16.20 12.93 -3.14
C PHE A 146 15.11 13.00 -4.21
N GLY A 147 15.36 12.41 -5.38
CA GLY A 147 14.45 12.44 -6.54
C GLY A 147 13.08 11.79 -6.29
N ALA A 148 12.94 10.92 -5.29
CA ALA A 148 11.67 10.30 -4.89
C ALA A 148 10.86 11.16 -3.90
N PHE A 149 11.26 12.40 -3.60
CA PHE A 149 10.60 13.23 -2.59
C PHE A 149 9.13 13.50 -2.88
N ILE A 150 8.76 13.69 -4.14
CA ILE A 150 7.34 13.88 -4.54
C ILE A 150 6.47 12.71 -4.12
N ASN A 151 6.97 11.49 -4.23
CA ASN A 151 6.27 10.29 -3.80
C ASN A 151 6.13 10.22 -2.27
N ALA A 152 7.13 10.70 -1.53
CA ALA A 152 7.03 10.83 -0.07
C ALA A 152 5.96 11.86 0.35
N VAL A 153 5.85 12.99 -0.38
CA VAL A 153 4.81 14.01 -0.17
C VAL A 153 3.41 13.51 -0.56
N ALA A 154 3.32 12.60 -1.54
CA ALA A 154 2.05 11.98 -1.96
C ALA A 154 1.59 10.84 -1.03
N HIS A 155 2.48 10.34 -0.17
CA HIS A 155 2.18 9.22 0.72
C HIS A 155 1.06 9.57 1.73
N PRO A 156 0.14 8.64 2.06
CA PRO A 156 -0.95 8.89 3.02
C PRO A 156 -0.49 9.41 4.39
N GLY A 157 0.73 9.08 4.81
CA GLY A 157 1.32 9.63 6.04
C GLY A 157 1.68 11.12 5.98
N ALA A 158 1.49 11.80 4.84
CA ALA A 158 1.71 13.24 4.65
C ALA A 158 0.39 14.01 4.37
N LEU A 159 -0.77 13.42 4.71
CA LEU A 159 -2.07 14.10 4.61
C LEU A 159 -2.16 15.27 5.60
N MET A 160 -2.90 16.33 5.21
CA MET A 160 -3.03 17.56 6.00
C MET A 160 -4.22 17.50 6.95
N LEU A 161 -3.97 17.82 8.21
CA LEU A 161 -4.96 18.01 9.27
C LEU A 161 -5.14 19.50 9.55
N SER A 162 -6.35 19.90 9.97
CA SER A 162 -6.60 21.27 10.41
C SER A 162 -5.69 21.68 11.56
N PRO A 163 -4.94 22.78 11.47
CA PRO A 163 -4.16 23.30 12.59
C PRO A 163 -4.99 23.60 13.84
N ALA A 164 -6.23 24.11 13.66
CA ALA A 164 -7.15 24.39 14.75
C ALA A 164 -7.58 23.09 15.44
N ALA A 165 -7.85 22.03 14.67
CA ALA A 165 -8.17 20.72 15.23
C ALA A 165 -6.98 20.09 15.93
N LEU A 166 -5.77 20.18 15.39
CA LEU A 166 -4.54 19.72 16.04
C LEU A 166 -4.32 20.44 17.38
N ALA A 167 -4.52 21.75 17.43
CA ALA A 167 -4.40 22.53 18.68
C ALA A 167 -5.48 22.16 19.69
N LYS A 168 -6.72 21.89 19.23
CA LYS A 168 -7.86 21.55 20.08
C LYS A 168 -7.78 20.14 20.67
N PHE A 169 -7.44 19.16 19.85
CA PHE A 169 -7.56 17.75 20.20
C PHE A 169 -6.23 17.09 20.61
N GLY A 170 -5.07 17.66 20.23
CA GLY A 170 -3.78 17.02 20.46
C GLY A 170 -3.77 15.58 19.97
N ASP A 171 -3.41 14.61 20.83
CA ASP A 171 -3.37 13.18 20.48
C ASP A 171 -4.76 12.59 20.22
N ALA A 172 -5.84 13.21 20.72
CA ALA A 172 -7.21 12.77 20.44
C ALA A 172 -7.64 13.05 18.99
N ILE A 173 -6.80 13.73 18.17
CA ILE A 173 -7.00 13.87 16.72
C ILE A 173 -7.13 12.49 16.04
N SER A 174 -6.50 11.47 16.60
CA SER A 174 -6.61 10.07 16.16
C SER A 174 -8.03 9.49 16.15
N LYS A 175 -8.95 10.12 16.90
CA LYS A 175 -10.38 9.76 16.98
C LYS A 175 -11.32 10.85 16.45
N SER A 176 -10.79 11.99 16.03
CA SER A 176 -11.58 13.14 15.58
C SER A 176 -10.83 13.90 14.47
N PRO A 177 -10.48 13.22 13.35
CA PRO A 177 -9.71 13.85 12.27
C PRO A 177 -10.53 14.94 11.58
N VAL A 178 -9.86 16.04 11.24
CA VAL A 178 -10.45 17.16 10.49
C VAL A 178 -9.53 17.45 9.31
N GLY A 179 -10.01 17.13 8.11
CA GLY A 179 -9.28 17.26 6.84
C GLY A 179 -9.99 18.18 5.85
N THR A 180 -9.68 17.99 4.56
CA THR A 180 -10.22 18.72 3.40
C THR A 180 -10.91 17.78 2.42
N GLY A 181 -11.07 16.51 2.77
CA GLY A 181 -11.50 15.44 1.87
C GLY A 181 -12.98 15.44 1.53
N PRO A 182 -13.38 14.49 0.65
CA PRO A 182 -14.76 14.34 0.18
C PRO A 182 -15.76 13.93 1.28
N PHE A 183 -15.27 13.38 2.38
CA PHE A 183 -16.09 12.98 3.51
C PHE A 183 -15.57 13.59 4.82
N ILE A 184 -16.52 13.91 5.69
CA ILE A 184 -16.31 14.43 7.04
C ILE A 184 -16.42 13.26 8.03
N PHE A 185 -15.52 13.18 9.00
CA PHE A 185 -15.67 12.27 10.13
C PHE A 185 -16.98 12.53 10.87
N ALA A 186 -17.77 11.49 11.08
CA ALA A 186 -19.06 11.61 11.76
C ALA A 186 -19.03 10.95 13.14
N GLU A 187 -18.56 9.72 13.23
CA GLU A 187 -18.62 8.93 14.46
C GLU A 187 -17.59 7.79 14.46
N TRP A 188 -17.10 7.47 15.65
CA TRP A 188 -16.39 6.21 15.93
C TRP A 188 -17.00 5.57 17.17
N ALA A 189 -17.93 4.62 16.96
CA ALA A 189 -18.63 3.89 18.02
C ALA A 189 -18.13 2.46 18.09
N SER A 190 -17.61 2.06 19.26
CA SER A 190 -16.96 0.76 19.44
C SER A 190 -15.81 0.56 18.43
N ASP A 191 -15.97 -0.31 17.44
CA ASP A 191 -15.02 -0.65 16.39
C ASP A 191 -15.43 -0.13 15.00
N THR A 192 -16.61 0.52 14.91
CA THR A 192 -17.21 0.99 13.66
C THR A 192 -16.94 2.48 13.47
N VAL A 193 -16.44 2.84 12.29
CA VAL A 193 -16.22 4.23 11.89
C VAL A 193 -17.28 4.64 10.85
N LYS A 194 -17.88 5.79 11.04
CA LYS A 194 -18.82 6.40 10.08
C LYS A 194 -18.30 7.75 9.59
N ILE A 195 -18.37 7.95 8.28
CA ILE A 195 -18.09 9.22 7.62
C ILE A 195 -19.32 9.65 6.85
N LYS A 196 -19.48 10.97 6.68
CA LYS A 196 -20.61 11.58 5.94
C LYS A 196 -20.09 12.48 4.85
N LYS A 197 -20.87 12.69 3.79
CA LYS A 197 -20.49 13.56 2.67
C LYS A 197 -20.09 14.95 3.14
N ASN A 198 -19.08 15.52 2.50
CA ASN A 198 -18.71 16.92 2.61
C ASN A 198 -19.48 17.73 1.56
N PRO A 199 -20.47 18.56 1.94
CA PRO A 199 -21.23 19.34 0.97
C PRO A 199 -20.40 20.41 0.27
N ASP A 200 -19.30 20.86 0.91
CA ASP A 200 -18.43 21.93 0.43
C ASP A 200 -17.13 21.38 -0.17
N TYR A 201 -17.15 20.11 -0.63
CA TYR A 201 -15.94 19.51 -1.20
C TYR A 201 -15.49 20.22 -2.47
N TRP A 202 -14.27 20.71 -2.48
CA TRP A 202 -13.71 21.58 -3.53
C TRP A 202 -13.62 20.95 -4.93
N ARG A 203 -13.63 19.60 -5.03
CA ARG A 203 -13.65 18.89 -6.33
C ARG A 203 -15.05 18.55 -6.83
N GLY A 204 -16.09 18.98 -6.12
CA GLY A 204 -17.47 18.72 -6.44
C GLY A 204 -18.16 17.74 -5.49
N PRO A 205 -19.49 17.59 -5.61
CA PRO A 205 -20.28 16.80 -4.67
C PRO A 205 -20.04 15.30 -4.83
N VAL A 206 -19.92 14.60 -3.71
CA VAL A 206 -19.95 13.13 -3.67
C VAL A 206 -21.39 12.62 -3.73
N LYS A 207 -21.59 11.39 -4.26
CA LYS A 207 -22.91 10.87 -4.62
C LYS A 207 -23.54 9.97 -3.55
N VAL A 208 -22.79 9.55 -2.53
CA VAL A 208 -23.28 8.79 -1.37
C VAL A 208 -23.35 9.69 -0.15
N ASP A 209 -24.33 9.45 0.74
CA ASP A 209 -24.55 10.30 1.91
C ASP A 209 -23.62 9.92 3.07
N THR A 210 -23.48 8.62 3.32
CA THR A 210 -22.59 8.10 4.37
C THR A 210 -21.88 6.83 3.95
N ILE A 211 -20.72 6.57 4.57
CA ILE A 211 -20.03 5.29 4.50
C ILE A 211 -19.76 4.83 5.92
N THR A 212 -20.20 3.61 6.23
CA THR A 212 -19.97 2.97 7.52
C THR A 212 -18.97 1.83 7.35
N PHE A 213 -17.82 1.96 7.96
CA PHE A 213 -16.75 0.95 7.97
C PHE A 213 -16.97 0.01 9.14
N ARG A 214 -17.49 -1.18 8.85
CA ARG A 214 -17.90 -2.17 9.84
C ARG A 214 -16.97 -3.37 9.83
N PRO A 215 -16.27 -3.68 10.94
CA PRO A 215 -15.47 -4.89 11.05
C PRO A 215 -16.35 -6.14 11.10
N VAL A 216 -16.01 -7.11 10.28
CA VAL A 216 -16.62 -8.45 10.22
C VAL A 216 -15.49 -9.45 9.95
N PRO A 217 -14.74 -9.88 10.97
CA PRO A 217 -13.53 -10.70 10.80
C PRO A 217 -13.78 -12.04 10.12
N GLU A 218 -14.96 -12.65 10.32
CA GLU A 218 -15.29 -13.97 9.78
C GLU A 218 -15.63 -13.84 8.28
N ASN A 219 -14.91 -14.61 7.45
CA ASN A 219 -14.97 -14.58 5.99
C ASN A 219 -16.36 -14.88 5.41
N GLY A 220 -17.00 -15.93 5.90
CA GLY A 220 -18.34 -16.34 5.42
C GLY A 220 -19.42 -15.32 5.77
N SER A 221 -19.33 -14.70 6.95
CA SER A 221 -20.25 -13.66 7.40
C SER A 221 -20.14 -12.41 6.53
N ARG A 222 -18.93 -11.97 6.14
CA ARG A 222 -18.76 -10.83 5.22
C ARG A 222 -19.47 -11.08 3.88
N LEU A 223 -19.26 -12.26 3.28
CA LEU A 223 -19.92 -12.59 2.01
C LEU A 223 -21.44 -12.72 2.19
N ALA A 224 -21.92 -13.33 3.28
CA ALA A 224 -23.36 -13.43 3.57
C ALA A 224 -24.02 -12.07 3.69
N MET A 225 -23.40 -11.10 4.37
CA MET A 225 -23.88 -9.72 4.45
C MET A 225 -23.98 -9.05 3.08
N LEU A 226 -22.99 -9.22 2.20
CA LEU A 226 -23.02 -8.68 0.84
C LEU A 226 -24.19 -9.28 0.03
N ARG A 227 -24.36 -10.59 0.06
CA ARG A 227 -25.42 -11.30 -0.65
C ARG A 227 -26.84 -10.95 -0.14
N ALA A 228 -26.95 -10.69 1.16
CA ALA A 228 -28.19 -10.23 1.79
C ALA A 228 -28.47 -8.72 1.61
N GLY A 229 -27.57 -7.96 0.96
CA GLY A 229 -27.69 -6.52 0.81
C GLY A 229 -27.42 -5.72 2.08
N GLN A 230 -26.96 -6.35 3.15
CA GLN A 230 -26.59 -5.72 4.43
C GLN A 230 -25.21 -5.04 4.38
N ALA A 231 -24.39 -5.33 3.38
CA ALA A 231 -23.21 -4.60 3.01
C ALA A 231 -23.21 -4.38 1.49
N GLN A 232 -22.62 -3.28 1.03
CA GLN A 232 -22.51 -2.99 -0.39
C GLN A 232 -21.11 -3.24 -0.93
N TYR A 233 -20.11 -3.31 -0.05
CA TYR A 233 -18.72 -3.57 -0.39
C TYR A 233 -18.06 -4.41 0.71
N ILE A 234 -17.26 -5.41 0.31
CA ILE A 234 -16.44 -6.21 1.23
C ILE A 234 -14.98 -6.26 0.74
N PHE A 235 -14.04 -6.12 1.67
CA PHE A 235 -12.61 -6.27 1.40
C PHE A 235 -11.86 -6.69 2.69
N PRO A 236 -10.93 -7.64 2.59
CA PRO A 236 -10.67 -8.49 1.43
C PRO A 236 -11.82 -9.47 1.16
N MET A 237 -11.98 -9.84 -0.12
CA MET A 237 -12.82 -10.97 -0.50
C MET A 237 -11.99 -12.25 -0.35
N PRO A 238 -12.45 -13.25 0.43
CA PRO A 238 -11.70 -14.48 0.63
C PRO A 238 -11.63 -15.32 -0.65
N ALA A 239 -10.42 -15.72 -1.06
CA ALA A 239 -10.20 -16.47 -2.29
C ALA A 239 -10.93 -17.84 -2.30
N GLU A 240 -11.05 -18.50 -1.15
CA GLU A 240 -11.77 -19.76 -0.98
C GLU A 240 -13.28 -19.67 -1.24
N LEU A 241 -13.86 -18.46 -1.11
CA LEU A 241 -15.29 -18.20 -1.36
C LEU A 241 -15.56 -17.59 -2.75
N LEU A 242 -14.53 -17.44 -3.59
CA LEU A 242 -14.63 -16.77 -4.89
C LEU A 242 -15.70 -17.41 -5.80
N LYS A 243 -15.72 -18.73 -5.92
CA LYS A 243 -16.73 -19.45 -6.72
C LYS A 243 -18.16 -19.21 -6.24
N LEU A 244 -18.36 -19.16 -4.92
CA LEU A 244 -19.67 -18.90 -4.32
C LEU A 244 -20.13 -17.45 -4.59
N ALA A 245 -19.22 -16.49 -4.53
CA ALA A 245 -19.51 -15.10 -4.82
C ALA A 245 -19.80 -14.87 -6.31
N GLN A 246 -19.04 -15.49 -7.21
CA GLN A 246 -19.24 -15.41 -8.67
C GLN A 246 -20.57 -16.02 -9.13
N ALA A 247 -21.11 -16.98 -8.41
CA ALA A 247 -22.40 -17.60 -8.72
C ALA A 247 -23.60 -16.69 -8.38
N ASP A 248 -23.41 -15.61 -7.60
CA ASP A 248 -24.48 -14.70 -7.23
C ASP A 248 -24.60 -13.55 -8.27
N PRO A 249 -25.76 -13.45 -8.98
CA PRO A 249 -25.93 -12.45 -10.03
C PRO A 249 -25.92 -10.99 -9.51
N LYS A 250 -26.07 -10.77 -8.20
CA LYS A 250 -26.06 -9.44 -7.57
C LYS A 250 -24.66 -8.99 -7.17
N VAL A 251 -23.68 -9.88 -7.18
CA VAL A 251 -22.32 -9.63 -6.75
C VAL A 251 -21.41 -9.40 -7.94
N GLU A 252 -20.49 -8.45 -7.82
CA GLU A 252 -19.38 -8.19 -8.74
C GLU A 252 -18.07 -8.38 -7.98
N ILE A 253 -17.17 -9.19 -8.55
CA ILE A 253 -15.81 -9.38 -8.03
C ILE A 253 -14.87 -8.38 -8.68
N ILE A 254 -14.02 -7.79 -7.88
CA ILE A 254 -12.95 -6.90 -8.34
C ILE A 254 -11.63 -7.56 -7.97
N GLU A 255 -10.81 -7.84 -8.98
CA GLU A 255 -9.44 -8.32 -8.81
C GLU A 255 -8.47 -7.29 -9.39
N ARG A 256 -7.45 -6.90 -8.64
CA ARG A 256 -6.43 -5.94 -9.08
C ARG A 256 -5.06 -6.33 -8.52
N PRO A 257 -3.97 -6.13 -9.28
CA PRO A 257 -2.60 -6.29 -8.76
C PRO A 257 -2.36 -5.33 -7.59
N SER A 258 -1.72 -5.83 -6.53
CA SER A 258 -1.22 -4.98 -5.44
C SER A 258 0.22 -4.51 -5.71
N ILE A 259 0.77 -3.77 -4.76
CA ILE A 259 2.20 -3.45 -4.67
C ILE A 259 2.93 -4.33 -3.65
N VAL A 260 2.28 -5.40 -3.20
CA VAL A 260 2.87 -6.31 -2.21
C VAL A 260 3.52 -7.47 -2.93
N GLU A 261 4.83 -7.46 -2.98
CA GLU A 261 5.61 -8.56 -3.50
C GLU A 261 5.97 -9.57 -2.41
N ARG A 262 6.09 -10.84 -2.82
CA ARG A 262 6.52 -11.97 -2.01
C ARG A 262 7.79 -12.54 -2.59
N TYR A 263 8.75 -12.76 -1.72
CA TYR A 263 10.07 -13.25 -2.11
C TYR A 263 10.75 -14.02 -0.98
N LEU A 264 11.78 -14.77 -1.31
CA LEU A 264 12.64 -15.42 -0.34
C LEU A 264 13.88 -14.56 -0.11
N VAL A 265 14.09 -14.15 1.13
CA VAL A 265 15.33 -13.47 1.56
C VAL A 265 16.43 -14.50 1.72
N PHE A 266 17.56 -14.31 1.09
CA PHE A 266 18.74 -15.13 1.22
C PHE A 266 19.78 -14.43 2.08
N ASN A 267 20.31 -15.08 3.13
CA ASN A 267 21.49 -14.55 3.80
C ASN A 267 22.74 -14.77 2.92
N THR A 268 23.09 -13.76 2.12
CA THR A 268 24.21 -13.83 1.17
C THR A 268 25.60 -13.83 1.85
N ARG A 269 25.66 -13.68 3.17
CA ARG A 269 26.91 -13.87 3.93
C ARG A 269 27.20 -15.35 4.20
N TYR A 270 26.20 -16.24 4.09
CA TYR A 270 26.38 -17.67 4.16
C TYR A 270 26.93 -18.19 2.80
N ALA A 271 28.10 -18.80 2.81
CA ALA A 271 28.86 -19.11 1.60
C ALA A 271 28.07 -19.76 0.45
N PRO A 272 27.20 -20.78 0.66
CA PRO A 272 26.40 -21.32 -0.44
C PRO A 272 25.44 -20.28 -1.04
N LEU A 273 24.81 -19.43 -0.23
CA LEU A 273 23.87 -18.40 -0.71
C LEU A 273 24.60 -17.14 -1.24
N ALA A 274 25.91 -16.99 -0.99
CA ALA A 274 26.74 -15.97 -1.62
C ALA A 274 26.95 -16.23 -3.11
N ASP A 275 26.97 -17.49 -3.54
CA ASP A 275 27.14 -17.85 -4.95
C ASP A 275 25.88 -17.56 -5.76
N VAL A 276 26.01 -16.74 -6.79
CA VAL A 276 24.89 -16.36 -7.65
C VAL A 276 24.24 -17.57 -8.34
N ARG A 277 25.03 -18.59 -8.71
CA ARG A 277 24.51 -19.80 -9.36
C ARG A 277 23.58 -20.58 -8.44
N VAL A 278 23.87 -20.63 -7.14
CA VAL A 278 22.99 -21.24 -6.14
C VAL A 278 21.68 -20.46 -6.02
N ARG A 279 21.72 -19.12 -5.96
CA ARG A 279 20.53 -18.30 -5.91
C ARG A 279 19.67 -18.42 -7.17
N GLN A 280 20.31 -18.51 -8.34
CA GLN A 280 19.65 -18.82 -9.61
C GLN A 280 19.04 -20.23 -9.59
N ALA A 281 19.76 -21.25 -9.11
CA ALA A 281 19.25 -22.60 -8.96
C ALA A 281 17.98 -22.65 -8.11
N ILE A 282 17.93 -21.90 -7.00
CA ILE A 282 16.74 -21.78 -6.16
C ILE A 282 15.57 -21.19 -6.95
N ASN A 283 15.79 -20.14 -7.76
CA ASN A 283 14.76 -19.53 -8.59
C ASN A 283 14.19 -20.47 -9.66
N TYR A 284 15.04 -21.34 -10.25
CA TYR A 284 14.62 -22.38 -11.21
C TYR A 284 13.93 -23.58 -10.53
N ALA A 285 14.25 -23.90 -9.28
CA ALA A 285 13.72 -25.06 -8.56
C ALA A 285 12.29 -24.85 -8.01
N ILE A 286 11.77 -23.62 -8.02
CA ILE A 286 10.48 -23.29 -7.40
C ILE A 286 9.37 -23.19 -8.45
N ASP A 287 8.36 -24.06 -8.35
CA ASP A 287 7.08 -23.94 -9.09
C ASP A 287 6.19 -22.90 -8.40
N LYS A 288 6.34 -21.66 -8.83
CA LYS A 288 5.61 -20.50 -8.30
C LYS A 288 4.11 -20.60 -8.60
N GLN A 289 3.74 -21.16 -9.75
CA GLN A 289 2.35 -21.34 -10.14
C GLN A 289 1.62 -22.35 -9.21
N ALA A 290 2.32 -23.42 -8.81
CA ALA A 290 1.76 -24.36 -7.81
C ALA A 290 1.54 -23.67 -6.46
N ILE A 291 2.52 -22.84 -6.01
CA ILE A 291 2.39 -22.09 -4.76
C ILE A 291 1.22 -21.11 -4.82
N ILE A 292 1.08 -20.36 -5.90
CA ILE A 292 -0.03 -19.43 -6.12
C ILE A 292 -1.37 -20.16 -6.04
N ARG A 293 -1.52 -21.27 -6.76
CA ARG A 293 -2.78 -22.05 -6.75
C ARG A 293 -3.11 -22.62 -5.38
N ILE A 294 -2.13 -23.18 -4.67
CA ILE A 294 -2.36 -23.99 -3.45
C ILE A 294 -2.36 -23.12 -2.20
N ALA A 295 -1.38 -22.22 -2.06
CA ALA A 295 -1.21 -21.41 -0.85
C ALA A 295 -1.92 -20.07 -0.93
N TRP A 296 -2.12 -19.49 -2.13
CA TRP A 296 -2.78 -18.20 -2.35
C TRP A 296 -4.17 -18.29 -2.99
N GLY A 297 -4.70 -19.49 -3.24
CA GLY A 297 -6.02 -19.65 -3.85
C GLY A 297 -6.14 -19.04 -5.26
N GLY A 298 -5.03 -18.83 -5.96
CA GLY A 298 -4.97 -18.18 -7.26
C GLY A 298 -4.87 -16.65 -7.21
N ALA A 299 -4.96 -16.03 -6.04
CA ALA A 299 -5.00 -14.57 -5.88
C ALA A 299 -3.59 -13.92 -5.88
N ALA A 300 -2.77 -14.24 -6.86
CA ALA A 300 -1.46 -13.62 -7.06
C ALA A 300 -1.02 -13.76 -8.52
N SER A 301 -0.06 -12.94 -8.93
CA SER A 301 0.60 -12.98 -10.23
C SER A 301 2.08 -13.25 -10.05
N GLU A 302 2.65 -14.16 -10.85
CA GLU A 302 4.07 -14.50 -10.78
C GLU A 302 4.94 -13.25 -10.95
N ALA A 303 6.01 -13.12 -10.12
CA ALA A 303 6.93 -12.01 -10.23
C ALA A 303 7.74 -12.08 -11.53
N ASP A 304 7.77 -10.99 -12.27
CA ASP A 304 8.48 -10.85 -13.54
C ASP A 304 9.48 -9.69 -13.55
N SER A 305 9.70 -9.09 -12.39
CA SER A 305 10.73 -8.09 -12.11
C SER A 305 11.02 -8.00 -10.61
N ILE A 306 11.98 -7.15 -10.24
CA ILE A 306 12.35 -6.83 -8.86
C ILE A 306 11.23 -6.13 -8.09
N ILE A 307 10.41 -5.37 -8.80
CA ILE A 307 9.31 -4.59 -8.24
C ILE A 307 7.99 -4.89 -8.97
N PRO A 308 6.84 -4.73 -8.31
CA PRO A 308 5.53 -4.90 -8.93
C PRO A 308 5.31 -4.01 -10.16
N SER A 309 4.54 -4.53 -11.13
CA SER A 309 4.33 -3.87 -12.44
C SER A 309 3.58 -2.55 -12.41
N ASN A 310 2.91 -2.24 -11.32
CA ASN A 310 2.16 -0.99 -11.10
C ASN A 310 2.96 0.11 -10.39
N LEU A 311 4.24 -0.14 -10.08
CA LEU A 311 5.12 0.90 -9.55
C LEU A 311 5.72 1.76 -10.67
N GLN A 312 6.02 3.03 -10.34
CA GLN A 312 6.77 3.89 -11.24
C GLN A 312 8.13 3.28 -11.55
N PHE A 313 8.55 3.40 -12.81
CA PHE A 313 9.83 2.91 -13.32
C PHE A 313 9.99 1.39 -13.35
N TYR A 314 8.88 0.64 -13.22
CA TYR A 314 8.90 -0.79 -13.45
C TYR A 314 9.47 -1.12 -14.84
N LYS A 315 10.31 -2.17 -14.90
CA LYS A 315 10.87 -2.73 -16.11
C LYS A 315 10.71 -4.24 -16.11
N LYS A 316 9.91 -4.77 -17.02
CA LYS A 316 9.72 -6.22 -17.16
C LYS A 316 11.04 -6.92 -17.48
N GLN A 317 11.36 -7.99 -16.74
CA GLN A 317 12.50 -8.87 -16.97
C GLN A 317 12.07 -10.24 -17.53
N GLY A 318 10.86 -10.66 -17.17
CA GLY A 318 10.31 -11.98 -17.45
C GLY A 318 10.44 -12.93 -16.27
N ALA A 319 9.45 -13.80 -16.08
CA ALA A 319 9.43 -14.73 -14.95
C ALA A 319 10.55 -15.77 -15.05
N TRP A 320 11.07 -16.19 -13.92
CA TRP A 320 12.01 -17.33 -13.83
C TRP A 320 11.25 -18.63 -14.08
N PRO A 321 11.57 -19.41 -15.12
CA PRO A 321 10.85 -20.63 -15.41
C PRO A 321 11.15 -21.72 -14.34
N TYR A 322 10.19 -22.61 -14.13
CA TYR A 322 10.40 -23.80 -13.31
C TYR A 322 11.19 -24.84 -14.12
N ASP A 323 12.42 -25.11 -13.71
CA ASP A 323 13.34 -26.05 -14.40
C ASP A 323 14.31 -26.69 -13.38
N VAL A 324 13.90 -27.82 -12.83
CA VAL A 324 14.71 -28.57 -11.84
C VAL A 324 15.99 -29.10 -12.44
N ALA A 325 16.00 -29.47 -13.73
CA ALA A 325 17.21 -29.99 -14.37
C ALA A 325 18.29 -28.90 -14.44
N LYS A 326 17.92 -27.70 -14.86
CA LYS A 326 18.81 -26.53 -14.86
C LYS A 326 19.26 -26.15 -13.47
N ALA A 327 18.35 -26.20 -12.49
CA ALA A 327 18.68 -25.95 -11.08
C ALA A 327 19.77 -26.91 -10.57
N LYS A 328 19.64 -28.21 -10.83
CA LYS A 328 20.64 -29.22 -10.47
C LYS A 328 21.99 -28.98 -11.16
N ALA A 329 21.98 -28.59 -12.44
CA ALA A 329 23.21 -28.26 -13.18
C ALA A 329 23.93 -27.07 -12.53
N LEU A 330 23.22 -25.99 -12.19
CA LEU A 330 23.79 -24.82 -11.51
C LEU A 330 24.34 -25.16 -10.12
N MET A 331 23.65 -26.00 -9.34
CA MET A 331 24.16 -26.48 -8.04
C MET A 331 25.48 -27.25 -8.19
N LYS A 332 25.59 -28.11 -9.20
CA LYS A 332 26.80 -28.85 -9.53
C LYS A 332 27.94 -27.90 -9.96
N GLU A 333 27.66 -26.95 -10.87
CA GLU A 333 28.65 -25.95 -11.30
C GLU A 333 29.16 -25.08 -10.14
N ALA A 334 28.29 -24.83 -9.16
CA ALA A 334 28.66 -24.10 -7.95
C ALA A 334 29.42 -24.94 -6.90
N GLY A 335 29.54 -26.28 -7.10
CA GLY A 335 30.20 -27.20 -6.17
C GLY A 335 29.28 -27.64 -5.00
N TYR A 336 27.97 -27.47 -5.14
CA TYR A 336 26.96 -27.83 -4.11
C TYR A 336 26.03 -28.93 -4.57
N GLU A 337 26.47 -29.86 -5.41
CA GLU A 337 25.67 -30.99 -5.90
C GLU A 337 25.14 -31.92 -4.80
N ASN A 338 25.82 -31.96 -3.65
CA ASN A 338 25.36 -32.70 -2.45
C ASN A 338 24.43 -31.86 -1.55
N GLY A 339 24.15 -30.64 -1.94
CA GLY A 339 23.29 -29.70 -1.21
C GLY A 339 23.91 -29.15 0.08
N PHE A 340 23.05 -28.51 0.87
CA PHE A 340 23.41 -27.94 2.17
C PHE A 340 22.16 -27.73 3.04
N LYS A 341 22.38 -27.36 4.31
CA LYS A 341 21.28 -27.11 5.26
C LYS A 341 21.08 -25.62 5.50
N VAL A 342 19.81 -25.21 5.62
CA VAL A 342 19.39 -23.85 5.99
C VAL A 342 18.25 -23.87 7.00
N LEU A 343 17.99 -22.75 7.66
CA LEU A 343 16.76 -22.49 8.38
C LEU A 343 15.75 -21.83 7.43
N PHE A 344 14.56 -22.39 7.34
CA PHE A 344 13.46 -21.73 6.66
C PHE A 344 12.70 -20.88 7.68
N LEU A 345 12.82 -19.56 7.58
CA LEU A 345 12.14 -18.62 8.47
C LEU A 345 10.85 -18.13 7.83
N THR A 346 9.73 -18.19 8.55
CA THR A 346 8.44 -17.75 8.00
C THR A 346 7.55 -17.12 9.06
N PRO A 347 6.81 -16.06 8.70
CA PRO A 347 5.67 -15.63 9.50
C PRO A 347 4.57 -16.71 9.52
N ASN A 348 3.78 -16.77 10.60
CA ASN A 348 2.80 -17.83 10.83
C ASN A 348 1.36 -17.63 10.30
N PRO A 349 0.96 -16.64 9.47
CA PRO A 349 -0.27 -16.77 8.71
C PRO A 349 -0.25 -18.03 7.85
N SER A 350 -1.37 -18.79 7.86
CA SER A 350 -1.46 -20.13 7.31
C SER A 350 -1.01 -20.29 5.85
N ASN A 351 -1.27 -19.25 5.02
CA ASN A 351 -0.84 -19.24 3.62
C ASN A 351 0.68 -19.12 3.46
N ARG A 352 1.36 -18.32 4.30
CA ARG A 352 2.83 -18.16 4.26
C ARG A 352 3.52 -19.43 4.75
N LEU A 353 3.02 -20.03 5.82
CA LEU A 353 3.57 -21.29 6.31
C LEU A 353 3.44 -22.37 5.24
N ARG A 354 2.25 -22.53 4.64
CA ARG A 354 2.02 -23.49 3.55
C ARG A 354 2.91 -23.27 2.35
N ALA A 355 3.11 -22.00 1.94
CA ALA A 355 4.04 -21.66 0.85
C ALA A 355 5.48 -22.04 1.21
N THR A 356 5.91 -21.80 2.45
CA THR A 356 7.25 -22.17 2.92
C THR A 356 7.45 -23.68 2.94
N GLU A 357 6.45 -24.46 3.36
CA GLU A 357 6.48 -25.93 3.29
C GLU A 357 6.63 -26.43 1.85
N MET A 358 5.91 -25.81 0.90
CA MET A 358 6.05 -26.14 -0.52
C MET A 358 7.46 -25.78 -1.05
N VAL A 359 7.99 -24.61 -0.70
CA VAL A 359 9.36 -24.20 -1.05
C VAL A 359 10.38 -25.17 -0.48
N GLN A 360 10.28 -25.54 0.79
CA GLN A 360 11.19 -26.51 1.43
C GLN A 360 11.18 -27.86 0.69
N GLN A 361 9.98 -28.37 0.34
CA GLN A 361 9.84 -29.62 -0.40
C GLN A 361 10.45 -29.54 -1.81
N GLN A 362 10.25 -28.44 -2.53
CA GLN A 362 10.80 -28.26 -3.87
C GLN A 362 12.33 -28.06 -3.84
N LEU A 363 12.86 -27.34 -2.88
CA LEU A 363 14.29 -27.13 -2.74
C LEU A 363 15.05 -28.40 -2.32
N LYS A 364 14.37 -29.37 -1.70
CA LYS A 364 14.91 -30.69 -1.41
C LYS A 364 15.32 -31.43 -2.70
N GLU A 365 14.66 -31.18 -3.83
CA GLU A 365 14.99 -31.76 -5.14
C GLU A 365 16.39 -31.38 -5.64
N ILE A 366 16.92 -30.25 -5.15
CA ILE A 366 18.26 -29.77 -5.46
C ILE A 366 19.22 -29.87 -4.25
N GLY A 367 18.86 -30.66 -3.23
CA GLY A 367 19.69 -30.96 -2.07
C GLY A 367 19.66 -29.90 -0.96
N ILE A 368 18.85 -28.82 -1.08
CA ILE A 368 18.72 -27.82 0.00
C ILE A 368 17.66 -28.32 0.99
N THR A 369 18.07 -28.54 2.24
CA THR A 369 17.24 -29.06 3.31
C THR A 369 17.29 -28.20 4.56
N GLY A 370 16.39 -28.41 5.50
CA GLY A 370 16.41 -27.70 6.79
C GLY A 370 15.08 -27.68 7.49
N GLU A 371 15.04 -27.02 8.63
CA GLU A 371 13.86 -26.92 9.49
C GLU A 371 13.10 -25.62 9.20
N ILE A 372 11.78 -25.66 9.33
CA ILE A 372 10.93 -24.48 9.28
C ILE A 372 10.75 -23.94 10.70
N GLN A 373 11.12 -22.68 10.88
CA GLN A 373 10.83 -21.90 12.10
C GLN A 373 9.73 -20.89 11.77
N SER A 374 8.53 -21.18 12.23
CA SER A 374 7.36 -20.30 12.11
C SER A 374 7.20 -19.46 13.38
N MET A 375 6.89 -18.18 13.21
CA MET A 375 6.72 -17.23 14.30
C MET A 375 5.73 -16.13 13.92
N ASP A 376 5.25 -15.32 14.87
CA ASP A 376 4.43 -14.16 14.53
C ASP A 376 5.21 -13.14 13.66
N VAL A 377 4.48 -12.26 12.97
CA VAL A 377 5.08 -11.33 12.01
C VAL A 377 6.12 -10.40 12.64
N ALA A 378 5.85 -9.90 13.85
CA ALA A 378 6.77 -8.98 14.52
C ALA A 378 8.07 -9.70 14.92
N SER A 379 7.96 -10.89 15.52
CA SER A 379 9.11 -11.74 15.87
C SER A 379 9.94 -12.13 14.65
N PHE A 380 9.29 -12.38 13.51
CA PHE A 380 9.99 -12.68 12.26
C PHE A 380 10.89 -11.51 11.81
N TYR A 381 10.33 -10.30 11.74
CA TYR A 381 11.13 -9.14 11.33
C TYR A 381 12.19 -8.78 12.38
N ASN A 382 11.88 -8.83 13.67
CA ASN A 382 12.85 -8.62 14.74
C ASN A 382 14.02 -9.61 14.66
N LYS A 383 13.74 -10.87 14.29
CA LYS A 383 14.79 -11.88 14.09
C LYS A 383 15.70 -11.52 12.92
N LEU A 384 15.13 -11.09 11.77
CA LEU A 384 15.91 -10.65 10.61
C LEU A 384 16.72 -9.38 10.92
N GLU A 385 16.11 -8.41 11.60
CA GLU A 385 16.76 -7.16 12.04
C GLU A 385 17.87 -7.40 13.08
N GLY A 386 17.81 -8.51 13.81
CA GLY A 386 18.82 -8.90 14.80
C GLY A 386 20.17 -9.30 14.20
N HIS A 387 20.22 -9.71 12.94
CA HIS A 387 21.48 -10.07 12.27
C HIS A 387 22.30 -8.82 11.92
N ARG A 388 23.63 -8.98 11.89
CA ARG A 388 24.58 -7.90 11.59
C ARG A 388 25.51 -8.30 10.45
N ALA A 389 25.98 -7.28 9.72
CA ALA A 389 26.91 -7.49 8.62
C ALA A 389 28.30 -7.98 9.06
N ASP A 390 28.68 -7.75 10.30
CA ASP A 390 29.95 -8.15 10.91
C ASP A 390 29.88 -9.41 11.79
N ASP A 391 28.69 -10.10 11.82
CA ASP A 391 28.59 -11.37 12.54
C ASP A 391 29.63 -12.38 12.04
N PRO A 392 30.46 -12.93 12.93
CA PRO A 392 31.54 -13.82 12.52
C PRO A 392 31.04 -15.17 11.99
N THR A 393 29.83 -15.57 12.38
CA THR A 393 29.20 -16.84 11.97
C THR A 393 27.81 -16.54 11.39
N PRO A 394 27.71 -16.30 10.08
CA PRO A 394 26.43 -16.01 9.44
C PRO A 394 25.43 -17.15 9.59
N VAL A 395 24.22 -16.85 10.06
CA VAL A 395 23.15 -17.85 10.18
C VAL A 395 22.68 -18.26 8.78
N PRO A 396 22.68 -19.58 8.45
CA PRO A 396 22.21 -20.06 7.15
C PRO A 396 20.69 -20.02 7.10
N PHE A 397 20.07 -18.95 6.55
CA PHE A 397 18.62 -18.89 6.43
C PHE A 397 18.11 -18.52 5.05
N ILE A 398 16.90 -19.02 4.76
CA ILE A 398 16.01 -18.57 3.70
C ILE A 398 14.73 -18.10 4.37
N GLY A 399 14.41 -16.81 4.27
CA GLY A 399 13.25 -16.22 4.94
C GLY A 399 12.12 -15.90 3.97
N PHE A 400 10.85 -16.25 4.30
CA PHE A 400 9.69 -15.86 3.49
C PHE A 400 9.32 -14.40 3.75
N GLY A 401 9.84 -13.51 2.92
CA GLY A 401 9.66 -12.07 3.01
C GLY A 401 8.42 -11.55 2.26
N GLY A 402 8.23 -10.27 2.38
CA GLY A 402 7.27 -9.50 1.59
C GLY A 402 7.45 -8.02 1.85
N TRP A 403 7.21 -7.21 0.83
CA TRP A 403 7.35 -5.76 0.90
C TRP A 403 6.18 -5.06 0.24
N SER A 404 5.79 -3.91 0.77
CA SER A 404 4.82 -3.01 0.16
C SER A 404 5.48 -1.70 -0.20
N SER A 405 5.61 -1.42 -1.50
CA SER A 405 6.23 -0.20 -2.01
C SER A 405 5.28 1.00 -1.94
N SER A 406 4.86 1.35 -0.72
CA SER A 406 3.76 2.29 -0.43
C SER A 406 3.95 3.72 -0.95
N THR A 407 5.16 4.11 -1.35
CA THR A 407 5.40 5.38 -2.05
C THR A 407 5.07 5.34 -3.54
N GLY A 408 4.75 4.16 -4.10
CA GLY A 408 4.50 3.99 -5.54
C GLY A 408 5.73 4.14 -6.42
N ASP A 409 6.92 4.33 -5.85
CA ASP A 409 8.18 4.57 -6.56
C ASP A 409 9.13 3.37 -6.49
N ALA A 410 9.88 3.11 -7.55
CA ALA A 410 10.89 2.06 -7.62
C ALA A 410 11.94 2.18 -6.51
N ASP A 411 12.27 3.40 -6.08
CA ASP A 411 13.22 3.62 -4.98
C ASP A 411 12.84 2.83 -3.73
N TRP A 412 11.56 2.89 -3.33
CA TRP A 412 11.08 2.24 -2.12
C TRP A 412 11.00 0.72 -2.23
N GLY A 413 10.94 0.19 -3.46
CA GLY A 413 11.00 -1.26 -3.72
C GLY A 413 12.41 -1.80 -3.84
N ILE A 414 13.43 -0.94 -3.99
CA ILE A 414 14.81 -1.36 -4.27
C ILE A 414 15.77 -0.93 -3.16
N ARG A 415 15.91 0.37 -2.90
CA ARG A 415 16.94 0.91 -2.02
C ARG A 415 16.88 0.39 -0.58
N PRO A 416 15.74 0.40 0.14
CA PRO A 416 15.68 -0.10 1.51
C PRO A 416 16.04 -1.58 1.66
N LEU A 417 15.91 -2.34 0.58
CA LEU A 417 15.98 -3.80 0.57
C LEU A 417 17.28 -4.35 -0.03
N LEU A 418 17.95 -3.59 -0.92
CA LEU A 418 19.04 -4.09 -1.74
C LEU A 418 20.26 -3.18 -1.82
N ALA A 419 20.18 -1.90 -1.35
CA ALA A 419 21.37 -1.07 -1.25
C ALA A 419 22.29 -1.56 -0.13
N THR A 420 23.61 -1.50 -0.35
CA THR A 420 24.62 -1.87 0.66
C THR A 420 24.48 -1.02 1.94
N ALA A 421 24.17 0.26 1.82
CA ALA A 421 23.92 1.16 2.95
C ALA A 421 22.64 0.83 3.75
N SER A 422 21.81 -0.09 3.25
CA SER A 422 20.53 -0.48 3.86
C SER A 422 20.61 -1.75 4.71
N PHE A 423 21.80 -2.20 5.07
CA PHE A 423 21.96 -3.32 6.03
C PHE A 423 21.39 -2.97 7.41
N PRO A 424 20.80 -3.93 8.13
CA PRO A 424 20.39 -3.73 9.51
C PRO A 424 21.53 -3.20 10.40
N PRO A 425 21.30 -2.24 11.29
CA PRO A 425 19.99 -1.67 11.67
C PRO A 425 19.57 -0.44 10.82
N ALA A 426 20.31 -0.07 9.77
CA ALA A 426 20.03 1.14 8.98
C ALA A 426 18.71 1.05 8.21
N SER A 427 18.41 -0.13 7.63
CA SER A 427 17.17 -0.41 6.90
C SER A 427 16.93 -1.93 6.78
N SER A 428 16.25 -2.38 5.72
CA SER A 428 15.65 -3.72 5.60
C SER A 428 16.37 -4.64 4.60
N ASN A 429 17.64 -4.39 4.28
CA ASN A 429 18.43 -5.32 3.48
C ASN A 429 18.88 -6.52 4.34
N PHE A 430 17.91 -7.33 4.75
CA PHE A 430 18.11 -8.48 5.66
C PHE A 430 18.94 -9.61 5.05
N GLY A 431 19.07 -9.61 3.73
CA GLY A 431 19.89 -10.58 3.00
C GLY A 431 21.35 -10.21 2.90
N PHE A 432 21.74 -9.02 3.32
CA PHE A 432 23.10 -8.48 3.20
C PHE A 432 23.63 -8.49 1.75
N PHE A 433 22.73 -8.40 0.78
CA PHE A 433 23.12 -8.29 -0.62
C PHE A 433 23.88 -6.97 -0.85
N SER A 434 24.99 -7.04 -1.56
CA SER A 434 25.81 -5.88 -1.90
C SER A 434 26.34 -6.01 -3.32
N ASP A 435 26.15 -4.97 -4.10
CA ASP A 435 26.70 -4.85 -5.46
C ASP A 435 26.96 -3.37 -5.77
N LYS A 436 28.22 -3.05 -6.10
CA LYS A 436 28.63 -1.68 -6.36
C LYS A 436 27.86 -1.03 -7.51
N LYS A 437 27.57 -1.79 -8.58
CA LYS A 437 26.85 -1.26 -9.75
C LYS A 437 25.39 -0.94 -9.41
N VAL A 438 24.76 -1.79 -8.59
CA VAL A 438 23.40 -1.55 -8.07
C VAL A 438 23.39 -0.29 -7.21
N ASP A 439 24.33 -0.10 -6.28
CA ASP A 439 24.43 1.10 -5.45
C ASP A 439 24.60 2.37 -6.30
N GLU A 440 25.47 2.34 -7.32
CA GLU A 440 25.65 3.47 -8.26
C GLU A 440 24.35 3.83 -9.00
N LEU A 441 23.59 2.83 -9.45
CA LEU A 441 22.34 3.04 -10.17
C LEU A 441 21.22 3.57 -9.26
N ILE A 442 21.16 3.10 -8.01
CA ILE A 442 20.26 3.66 -6.99
C ILE A 442 20.59 5.14 -6.75
N GLN A 443 21.87 5.48 -6.55
CA GLN A 443 22.29 6.86 -6.35
C GLN A 443 21.98 7.75 -7.57
N ALA A 444 22.18 7.25 -8.79
CA ALA A 444 21.81 7.96 -10.01
C ALA A 444 20.30 8.28 -10.06
N GLY A 445 19.44 7.34 -9.61
CA GLY A 445 17.99 7.53 -9.51
C GLY A 445 17.58 8.54 -8.42
N LEU A 446 18.38 8.71 -7.38
CA LEU A 446 18.14 9.68 -6.30
C LEU A 446 18.64 11.09 -6.61
N ALA A 447 19.69 11.20 -7.42
CA ALA A 447 20.40 12.45 -7.66
C ALA A 447 19.58 13.51 -8.43
N THR A 448 18.44 13.13 -8.99
CA THR A 448 17.55 14.00 -9.77
C THR A 448 16.09 13.66 -9.57
N ALA A 449 15.20 14.62 -9.76
CA ALA A 449 13.76 14.40 -9.84
C ALA A 449 13.26 14.28 -11.31
N ASP A 450 14.14 14.37 -12.31
CA ASP A 450 13.76 14.18 -13.73
C ASP A 450 13.26 12.73 -13.97
N PRO A 451 11.99 12.54 -14.37
CA PRO A 451 11.42 11.22 -14.54
C PRO A 451 12.09 10.38 -15.64
N ALA A 452 12.69 11.01 -16.66
CA ALA A 452 13.34 10.30 -17.75
C ALA A 452 14.69 9.71 -17.27
N VAL A 453 15.49 10.49 -16.57
CA VAL A 453 16.77 10.07 -15.99
C VAL A 453 16.54 8.99 -14.93
N ARG A 454 15.53 9.17 -14.07
CA ARG A 454 15.16 8.18 -13.04
C ARG A 454 14.70 6.87 -13.67
N ARG A 455 13.89 6.93 -14.73
CA ARG A 455 13.43 5.75 -15.47
C ARG A 455 14.59 4.94 -16.01
N GLU A 456 15.56 5.58 -16.63
CA GLU A 456 16.76 4.91 -17.16
C GLU A 456 17.58 4.28 -16.04
N ALA A 457 17.83 5.02 -14.94
CA ALA A 457 18.60 4.50 -13.81
C ALA A 457 17.94 3.26 -13.19
N TYR A 458 16.61 3.32 -12.90
CA TYR A 458 15.90 2.18 -12.31
C TYR A 458 15.65 1.04 -13.28
N ALA A 459 15.51 1.30 -14.58
CA ALA A 459 15.45 0.23 -15.59
C ALA A 459 16.75 -0.57 -15.59
N ARG A 460 17.90 0.10 -15.68
CA ARG A 460 19.23 -0.55 -15.62
C ARG A 460 19.50 -1.22 -14.27
N CYS A 461 19.00 -0.65 -13.18
CA CYS A 461 19.11 -1.26 -11.85
C CYS A 461 18.39 -2.61 -11.81
N GLN A 462 17.15 -2.69 -12.31
CA GLN A 462 16.36 -3.93 -12.38
C GLN A 462 17.01 -4.95 -13.31
N GLU A 463 17.52 -4.52 -14.48
CA GLU A 463 18.26 -5.38 -15.41
C GLU A 463 19.53 -5.96 -14.79
N THR A 464 20.23 -5.19 -13.95
CA THR A 464 21.42 -5.65 -13.22
C THR A 464 21.05 -6.62 -12.08
N LEU A 465 20.02 -6.30 -11.31
CA LEU A 465 19.57 -7.10 -10.15
C LEU A 465 18.97 -8.45 -10.54
N TRP A 466 18.23 -8.51 -11.66
CA TRP A 466 17.48 -9.71 -12.01
C TRP A 466 18.34 -10.97 -12.15
N PRO A 467 19.46 -10.96 -12.93
CA PRO A 467 20.34 -12.11 -13.04
C PRO A 467 21.18 -12.35 -11.78
N LEU A 468 21.42 -11.34 -10.93
CA LEU A 468 22.14 -11.50 -9.66
C LEU A 468 21.31 -12.25 -8.62
N ALA A 469 19.99 -12.37 -8.85
CA ALA A 469 19.06 -13.13 -8.02
C ALA A 469 19.25 -12.86 -6.50
N PRO A 470 19.20 -11.60 -6.02
CA PRO A 470 19.35 -11.31 -4.59
C PRO A 470 18.26 -11.96 -3.75
N TRP A 471 17.13 -12.34 -4.39
CA TRP A 471 15.98 -13.00 -3.82
C TRP A 471 15.58 -14.27 -4.58
N GLY A 472 14.84 -15.16 -3.90
CA GLY A 472 13.98 -16.10 -4.58
C GLY A 472 12.67 -15.40 -4.93
N TYR A 473 12.50 -15.02 -6.18
CA TYR A 473 11.32 -14.30 -6.65
C TYR A 473 10.11 -15.22 -6.66
N LEU A 474 9.01 -14.80 -6.03
CA LEU A 474 7.80 -15.61 -5.98
C LEU A 474 6.68 -14.98 -6.79
N PHE A 475 5.96 -14.02 -6.23
CA PHE A 475 4.77 -13.44 -6.82
C PHE A 475 4.40 -12.09 -6.19
N VAL A 476 3.48 -11.40 -6.85
CA VAL A 476 2.82 -10.19 -6.35
C VAL A 476 1.38 -10.56 -5.97
N ASP A 477 0.95 -10.19 -4.77
CA ASP A 477 -0.42 -10.42 -4.32
C ASP A 477 -1.43 -9.70 -5.22
N ASN A 478 -2.59 -10.34 -5.50
CA ASN A 478 -3.74 -9.66 -6.05
C ASN A 478 -4.72 -9.29 -4.95
N LEU A 479 -5.29 -8.11 -5.04
CA LEU A 479 -6.35 -7.63 -4.17
C LEU A 479 -7.67 -8.15 -4.70
N LEU A 480 -8.40 -8.89 -3.87
CA LEU A 480 -9.74 -9.35 -4.16
C LEU A 480 -10.74 -8.56 -3.33
N ALA A 481 -11.70 -7.91 -3.97
CA ALA A 481 -12.85 -7.27 -3.36
C ALA A 481 -14.14 -7.82 -3.97
N ALA A 482 -15.26 -7.67 -3.26
CA ALA A 482 -16.55 -7.90 -3.85
C ALA A 482 -17.52 -6.77 -3.48
N LYS A 483 -18.42 -6.44 -4.40
CA LYS A 483 -19.41 -5.38 -4.20
C LYS A 483 -20.77 -5.76 -4.77
N SER A 484 -21.80 -5.07 -4.30
CA SER A 484 -23.10 -5.08 -4.96
C SER A 484 -23.01 -4.43 -6.35
N LYS A 485 -23.68 -4.98 -7.35
CA LYS A 485 -23.68 -4.44 -8.73
C LYS A 485 -24.26 -3.04 -8.84
N ASN A 486 -25.13 -2.64 -7.91
CA ASN A 486 -25.67 -1.28 -7.86
C ASN A 486 -24.71 -0.26 -7.20
N LEU A 487 -23.59 -0.70 -6.60
CA LEU A 487 -22.55 0.19 -6.12
C LEU A 487 -21.48 0.37 -7.21
N LYS A 488 -21.19 1.62 -7.59
CA LYS A 488 -20.14 2.01 -8.54
C LYS A 488 -19.10 2.88 -7.85
N GLY A 489 -17.95 3.11 -8.49
CA GLY A 489 -16.92 4.07 -8.07
C GLY A 489 -16.20 3.74 -6.76
N ILE A 490 -16.36 2.51 -6.21
CA ILE A 490 -15.55 2.00 -5.10
C ILE A 490 -14.72 0.80 -5.56
N TYR A 491 -13.45 0.82 -5.25
CA TYR A 491 -12.51 -0.21 -5.68
C TYR A 491 -11.27 -0.24 -4.78
N PRO A 492 -10.57 -1.39 -4.70
CA PRO A 492 -9.31 -1.47 -3.99
C PRO A 492 -8.21 -0.71 -4.75
N LEU A 493 -7.36 -0.02 -4.00
CA LEU A 493 -6.15 0.62 -4.51
C LEU A 493 -4.96 -0.34 -4.38
N PRO A 494 -3.94 -0.23 -5.26
CA PRO A 494 -2.80 -1.15 -5.26
C PRO A 494 -2.04 -1.22 -3.93
N ASP A 495 -2.11 -0.17 -3.09
CA ASP A 495 -1.52 -0.11 -1.75
C ASP A 495 -2.29 -0.92 -0.68
N GLY A 496 -3.37 -1.60 -1.08
CA GLY A 496 -4.28 -2.33 -0.18
C GLY A 496 -5.35 -1.46 0.47
N GLY A 497 -5.36 -0.17 0.17
CA GLY A 497 -6.44 0.74 0.53
C GLY A 497 -7.63 0.64 -0.42
N PHE A 498 -8.49 1.64 -0.39
CA PHE A 498 -9.65 1.75 -1.27
C PHE A 498 -9.92 3.22 -1.64
N SER A 499 -10.62 3.42 -2.76
CA SER A 499 -11.16 4.72 -3.15
C SER A 499 -12.67 4.73 -2.93
N VAL A 500 -13.18 5.84 -2.41
CA VAL A 500 -14.63 6.06 -2.18
C VAL A 500 -15.13 7.40 -2.73
N GLU A 501 -14.24 8.24 -3.26
CA GLU A 501 -14.60 9.58 -3.74
C GLU A 501 -15.67 9.55 -4.84
N GLU A 502 -15.59 8.55 -5.72
CA GLU A 502 -16.51 8.37 -6.84
C GLU A 502 -17.66 7.40 -6.52
N ALA A 503 -17.81 6.99 -5.24
CA ALA A 503 -18.82 6.03 -4.85
C ALA A 503 -20.23 6.52 -5.22
N GLU A 504 -21.00 5.66 -5.88
CA GLU A 504 -22.38 5.91 -6.32
C GLU A 504 -23.23 4.66 -6.10
N LEU A 505 -24.31 4.81 -5.35
CA LEU A 505 -25.30 3.75 -5.12
C LEU A 505 -26.55 4.04 -5.95
N SER A 506 -26.83 3.18 -6.93
CA SER A 506 -28.07 3.20 -7.70
C SER A 506 -29.17 2.38 -6.99
N GLU A 507 -30.41 2.71 -7.26
CA GLU A 507 -31.57 1.98 -6.75
C GLU A 507 -31.63 0.52 -7.24
#